data_cd5ec7752dabf682eb98201712db3e3d
#
_entry.id   cd5ec7752dabf682eb98201712db3e3d
#
_cell.length_a   1.000
_cell.length_b   1.000
_cell.length_c   1.000
_cell.angle_alpha   90.00
_cell.angle_beta   90.00
_cell.angle_gamma   90.00
#
_symmetry.space_group_name_H-M   'P 1'
#
loop_
_entity.id
_entity.type
_entity.pdbx_description
1 polymer ?
#
loop_
_entity_poly.entity_id
_entity_poly.type
_entity_poly.pdbx_seq_one_letter_code
_entity_poly.pdbx_strand_id
1 'polypeptide(L)'
;MTTHKERIQACINGELTDRPPVALWRHFPVDDQAPGTLAKATLNFQQTYDFDLVKVTPASSFCVRDWGVEDEWKGHTEGTRQYTKRVIQHPRDWEHLPVLEPSAPHL
;
A
#
# COMPACT_ATOMS: atom_id res chain seq x y z
N MET A 1 4.98 -15.76 -26.77
CA MET A 1 4.13 -14.68 -26.18
C MET A 1 4.92 -14.04 -25.05
N THR A 2 5.00 -12.74 -25.00
CA THR A 2 5.73 -12.00 -23.98
C THR A 2 4.98 -12.07 -22.65
N THR A 3 5.65 -12.51 -21.59
CA THR A 3 5.09 -12.51 -20.23
C THR A 3 5.15 -11.11 -19.60
N HIS A 4 4.39 -10.87 -18.54
CA HIS A 4 4.46 -9.63 -17.77
C HIS A 4 5.89 -9.33 -17.30
N LYS A 5 6.58 -10.36 -16.78
CA LYS A 5 7.96 -10.24 -16.30
C LYS A 5 8.93 -9.83 -17.40
N GLU A 6 8.86 -10.50 -18.56
CA GLU A 6 9.71 -10.18 -19.71
C GLU A 6 9.46 -8.77 -20.21
N ARG A 7 8.20 -8.34 -20.27
CA ARG A 7 7.84 -6.99 -20.69
C ARG A 7 8.41 -5.92 -19.76
N ILE A 8 8.27 -6.12 -18.45
CA ILE A 8 8.85 -5.21 -17.45
C ILE A 8 10.37 -5.19 -17.56
N GLN A 9 11.02 -6.36 -17.67
CA GLN A 9 12.47 -6.45 -17.75
C GLN A 9 13.02 -5.76 -19.02
N ALA A 10 12.39 -5.99 -20.16
CA ALA A 10 12.77 -5.32 -21.41
C ALA A 10 12.63 -3.78 -21.30
N CYS A 11 11.54 -3.31 -20.69
CA CYS A 11 11.33 -1.89 -20.46
C CYS A 11 12.42 -1.30 -19.55
N ILE A 12 12.80 -1.97 -18.48
CA ILE A 12 13.88 -1.54 -17.57
C ILE A 12 15.23 -1.47 -18.31
N ASN A 13 15.49 -2.43 -19.20
CA ASN A 13 16.70 -2.49 -20.01
C ASN A 13 16.74 -1.49 -21.19
N GLY A 14 15.64 -0.78 -21.45
CA GLY A 14 15.53 0.10 -22.63
C GLY A 14 15.37 -0.66 -23.95
N GLU A 15 14.91 -1.90 -23.91
CA GLU A 15 14.68 -2.77 -25.06
C GLU A 15 13.24 -2.57 -25.60
N LEU A 16 13.05 -2.95 -26.86
CA LEU A 16 11.71 -2.93 -27.46
C LEU A 16 10.82 -3.99 -26.83
N THR A 17 9.59 -3.59 -26.54
CA THR A 17 8.53 -4.47 -26.04
C THR A 17 7.40 -4.58 -27.04
N ASP A 18 6.56 -5.62 -26.89
CA ASP A 18 5.33 -5.79 -27.69
C ASP A 18 4.32 -4.66 -27.47
N ARG A 19 4.28 -4.11 -26.25
CA ARG A 19 3.53 -2.93 -25.84
C ARG A 19 4.18 -2.32 -24.57
N PRO A 20 3.87 -1.06 -24.24
CA PRO A 20 4.28 -0.51 -22.94
C PRO A 20 3.68 -1.33 -21.79
N PRO A 21 4.46 -1.60 -20.70
CA PRO A 21 3.90 -2.20 -19.51
C PRO A 21 2.91 -1.24 -18.84
N VAL A 22 1.83 -1.80 -18.29
CA VAL A 22 0.77 -1.03 -17.64
C VAL A 22 0.55 -1.55 -16.21
N ALA A 23 0.45 -0.62 -15.27
CA ALA A 23 0.04 -0.91 -13.91
C ALA A 23 -0.86 0.20 -13.39
N LEU A 24 -1.91 -0.20 -12.67
CA LEU A 24 -2.74 0.69 -11.87
C LEU A 24 -2.88 0.11 -10.47
N TRP A 25 -3.11 0.95 -9.51
CA TRP A 25 -3.32 0.57 -8.11
C TRP A 25 -4.32 1.50 -7.44
N ARG A 26 -4.89 1.03 -6.36
CA ARG A 26 -5.84 1.79 -5.56
C ARG A 26 -5.74 1.40 -4.08
N HIS A 27 -6.29 2.21 -3.21
CA HIS A 27 -6.58 1.82 -1.85
C HIS A 27 -7.79 0.87 -1.78
N PHE A 28 -7.78 -0.01 -0.78
CA PHE A 28 -8.90 -0.88 -0.40
C PHE A 28 -9.27 -0.59 1.05
N PRO A 29 -9.93 0.55 1.33
CA PRO A 29 -10.00 1.14 2.67
C PRO A 29 -10.76 0.31 3.72
N VAL A 30 -11.50 -0.71 3.30
CA VAL A 30 -12.13 -1.70 4.18
C VAL A 30 -11.25 -2.93 4.34
N ASP A 31 -10.71 -3.44 3.22
CA ASP A 31 -9.91 -4.67 3.20
C ASP A 31 -8.50 -4.48 3.75
N ASP A 32 -7.97 -3.25 3.72
CA ASP A 32 -6.61 -2.93 4.16
C ASP A 32 -6.41 -2.93 5.69
N GLN A 33 -7.44 -3.28 6.44
CA GLN A 33 -7.37 -3.37 7.90
C GLN A 33 -6.84 -4.72 8.40
N ALA A 34 -6.74 -5.72 7.53
CA ALA A 34 -6.14 -7.00 7.85
C ALA A 34 -5.29 -7.52 6.67
N PRO A 35 -4.15 -8.18 6.91
CA PRO A 35 -3.26 -8.66 5.84
C PRO A 35 -3.96 -9.61 4.88
N GLY A 36 -4.78 -10.53 5.37
CA GLY A 36 -5.48 -11.51 4.56
C GLY A 36 -6.52 -10.91 3.62
N THR A 37 -7.29 -9.93 4.10
CA THR A 37 -8.30 -9.26 3.27
C THR A 37 -7.65 -8.33 2.24
N LEU A 38 -6.58 -7.64 2.60
CA LEU A 38 -5.79 -6.84 1.66
C LEU A 38 -5.18 -7.71 0.55
N ALA A 39 -4.58 -8.84 0.91
CA ALA A 39 -4.03 -9.78 -0.07
C ALA A 39 -5.10 -10.28 -1.04
N LYS A 40 -6.27 -10.68 -0.52
CA LYS A 40 -7.40 -11.13 -1.34
C LYS A 40 -7.92 -10.05 -2.28
N ALA A 41 -8.11 -8.83 -1.79
CA ALA A 41 -8.55 -7.69 -2.60
C ALA A 41 -7.54 -7.37 -3.71
N THR A 42 -6.24 -7.38 -3.39
CA THR A 42 -5.16 -7.15 -4.35
C THR A 42 -5.12 -8.23 -5.43
N LEU A 43 -5.25 -9.51 -5.05
CA LEU A 43 -5.30 -10.63 -6.00
C LEU A 43 -6.53 -10.54 -6.93
N ASN A 44 -7.70 -10.26 -6.38
CA ASN A 44 -8.92 -10.08 -7.18
C ASN A 44 -8.77 -8.94 -8.20
N PHE A 45 -8.17 -7.83 -7.78
CA PHE A 45 -7.91 -6.69 -8.65
C PHE A 45 -6.96 -7.07 -9.80
N GLN A 46 -5.87 -7.76 -9.49
CA GLN A 46 -4.92 -8.25 -10.49
C GLN A 46 -5.57 -9.26 -11.44
N GLN A 47 -6.34 -10.21 -10.94
CA GLN A 47 -7.02 -11.21 -11.78
C GLN A 47 -8.07 -10.59 -12.71
N THR A 48 -8.70 -9.49 -12.28
CA THR A 48 -9.71 -8.79 -13.09
C THR A 48 -9.09 -8.00 -14.22
N TYR A 49 -7.97 -7.32 -13.99
CA TYR A 49 -7.40 -6.35 -14.93
C TYR A 49 -6.12 -6.81 -15.61
N ASP A 50 -5.47 -7.82 -15.09
CA ASP A 50 -4.24 -8.43 -15.64
C ASP A 50 -3.12 -7.42 -15.95
N PHE A 51 -2.81 -6.57 -14.99
CA PHE A 51 -1.72 -5.59 -15.10
C PHE A 51 -0.33 -6.25 -15.13
N ASP A 52 0.65 -5.54 -15.68
CA ASP A 52 2.01 -6.05 -15.82
C ASP A 52 2.78 -6.11 -14.50
N LEU A 53 2.39 -5.32 -13.51
CA LEU A 53 2.91 -5.41 -12.15
C LEU A 53 1.84 -5.10 -11.12
N VAL A 54 2.02 -5.64 -9.92
CA VAL A 54 1.16 -5.40 -8.76
C VAL A 54 1.87 -4.49 -7.78
N LYS A 55 1.24 -3.37 -7.44
CA LYS A 55 1.62 -2.57 -6.28
C LYS A 55 0.67 -2.87 -5.13
N VAL A 56 1.18 -3.47 -4.07
CA VAL A 56 0.43 -3.63 -2.83
C VAL A 56 0.30 -2.26 -2.15
N THR A 57 -0.94 -1.84 -1.90
CA THR A 57 -1.24 -0.52 -1.33
C THR A 57 -1.89 -0.71 0.05
N PRO A 58 -1.11 -0.68 1.14
CA PRO A 58 -1.64 -0.80 2.50
C PRO A 58 -2.41 0.46 2.91
N ALA A 59 -3.05 0.42 4.09
CA ALA A 59 -3.67 1.60 4.67
C ALA A 59 -2.66 2.75 4.77
N SER A 60 -3.09 3.98 4.52
CA SER A 60 -2.20 5.16 4.49
C SER A 60 -1.45 5.40 5.81
N SER A 61 -1.99 4.91 6.91
CA SER A 61 -1.41 5.02 8.26
C SER A 61 -0.54 3.83 8.68
N PHE A 62 -0.36 2.80 7.82
CA PHE A 62 0.27 1.54 8.23
C PHE A 62 1.65 1.73 8.88
N CYS A 63 2.46 2.66 8.40
CA CYS A 63 3.81 2.91 8.88
C CYS A 63 3.89 3.70 10.20
N VAL A 64 2.78 4.22 10.70
CA VAL A 64 2.73 5.07 11.90
C VAL A 64 1.78 4.55 13.00
N ARG A 65 1.03 3.50 12.72
CA ARG A 65 0.05 2.92 13.68
C ARG A 65 0.70 2.44 14.97
N ASP A 66 1.86 1.83 14.89
CA ASP A 66 2.54 1.26 16.04
C ASP A 66 3.05 2.33 17.02
N TRP A 67 3.18 3.58 16.56
CA TRP A 67 3.41 4.73 17.44
C TRP A 67 2.13 5.31 18.07
N GLY A 68 0.97 4.70 17.79
CA GLY A 68 -0.31 5.10 18.40
C GLY A 68 -1.16 6.06 17.57
N VAL A 69 -0.84 6.25 16.29
CA VAL A 69 -1.70 7.00 15.37
C VAL A 69 -2.99 6.20 15.10
N GLU A 70 -4.12 6.88 15.13
CA GLU A 70 -5.44 6.30 14.86
C GLU A 70 -6.10 7.00 13.66
N ASP A 71 -6.85 6.24 12.88
CA ASP A 71 -7.61 6.75 11.74
C ASP A 71 -8.96 6.05 11.59
N GLU A 72 -9.82 6.64 10.77
CA GLU A 72 -11.13 6.09 10.42
C GLU A 72 -11.38 6.17 8.92
N TRP A 73 -12.11 5.21 8.38
CA TRP A 73 -12.68 5.26 7.05
C TRP A 73 -13.98 6.07 7.05
N LYS A 74 -13.98 7.19 6.33
CA LYS A 74 -15.14 8.10 6.21
C LYS A 74 -15.78 8.09 4.81
N GLY A 75 -15.42 7.13 3.96
CA GLY A 75 -15.99 7.02 2.61
C GLY A 75 -15.40 7.99 1.59
N HIS A 76 -14.16 8.45 1.76
CA HIS A 76 -13.50 9.35 0.81
C HIS A 76 -13.30 8.68 -0.55
N THR A 77 -13.59 9.40 -1.64
CA THR A 77 -13.58 8.86 -3.01
C THR A 77 -12.20 8.33 -3.45
N GLU A 78 -11.12 8.89 -2.95
CA GLU A 78 -9.75 8.46 -3.23
C GLU A 78 -9.24 7.33 -2.32
N GLY A 79 -10.09 6.83 -1.43
CA GLY A 79 -9.71 5.73 -0.52
C GLY A 79 -8.84 6.16 0.65
N THR A 80 -8.67 7.46 0.90
CA THR A 80 -7.88 7.97 2.03
C THR A 80 -8.67 7.90 3.33
N ARG A 81 -7.96 7.70 4.44
CA ARG A 81 -8.51 7.63 5.79
C ARG A 81 -8.33 8.96 6.51
N GLN A 82 -9.23 9.27 7.42
CA GLN A 82 -9.15 10.47 8.25
C GLN A 82 -8.41 10.14 9.54
N TYR A 83 -7.33 10.86 9.84
CA TYR A 83 -6.62 10.73 11.10
C TYR A 83 -7.46 11.30 12.25
N THR A 84 -7.73 10.46 13.24
CA THR A 84 -8.49 10.81 14.45
C THR A 84 -7.58 11.09 15.64
N LYS A 85 -6.37 10.53 15.61
CA LYS A 85 -5.35 10.78 16.64
C LYS A 85 -3.97 10.88 15.99
N ARG A 86 -3.26 11.95 16.32
CA ARG A 86 -1.87 12.18 15.93
C ARG A 86 -0.99 12.20 17.18
N VAL A 87 0.16 11.53 17.12
CA VAL A 87 1.09 11.45 18.27
C VAL A 87 2.08 12.62 18.32
N ILE A 88 2.36 13.23 17.17
CA ILE A 88 3.22 14.41 17.08
C ILE A 88 2.33 15.64 16.90
N GLN A 89 2.37 16.54 17.88
CA GLN A 89 1.67 17.83 17.85
C GLN A 89 2.65 18.99 18.03
N HIS A 90 3.79 18.74 18.70
CA HIS A 90 4.85 19.71 18.92
C HIS A 90 6.22 19.10 18.59
N PRO A 91 7.24 19.92 18.26
CA PRO A 91 8.56 19.41 17.89
C PRO A 91 9.20 18.48 18.94
N ARG A 92 8.99 18.76 20.24
CA ARG A 92 9.52 17.93 21.34
C ARG A 92 8.91 16.54 21.42
N ASP A 93 7.77 16.29 20.79
CA ASP A 93 7.10 14.98 20.85
C ASP A 93 7.92 13.90 20.14
N TRP A 94 8.78 14.29 19.21
CA TRP A 94 9.72 13.38 18.55
C TRP A 94 10.67 12.68 19.53
N GLU A 95 11.07 13.38 20.60
CA GLU A 95 11.98 12.85 21.62
C GLU A 95 11.34 11.75 22.47
N HIS A 96 10.00 11.67 22.48
CA HIS A 96 9.24 10.71 23.29
C HIS A 96 8.75 9.51 22.51
N LEU A 97 9.02 9.43 21.20
CA LEU A 97 8.64 8.26 20.40
C LEU A 97 9.47 7.04 20.84
N PRO A 98 8.82 5.91 21.16
CA PRO A 98 9.54 4.69 21.47
C PRO A 98 10.21 4.12 20.22
N VAL A 99 11.34 3.44 20.40
CA VAL A 99 11.92 2.59 19.37
C VAL A 99 11.02 1.36 19.24
N LEU A 100 10.49 1.13 18.04
CA LEU A 100 9.61 -0.02 17.80
C LEU A 100 10.44 -1.31 17.65
N GLU A 101 9.87 -2.41 18.14
CA GLU A 101 10.45 -3.74 17.96
C GLU A 101 10.13 -4.27 16.57
N PRO A 102 11.14 -4.50 15.69
CA PRO A 102 10.90 -4.89 14.29
C PRO A 102 10.19 -6.23 14.12
N SER A 103 10.25 -7.09 15.13
CA SER A 103 9.59 -8.41 15.12
C SER A 103 8.18 -8.39 15.68
N ALA A 104 7.69 -7.25 16.15
CA ALA A 104 6.34 -7.14 16.69
C ALA A 104 5.30 -7.23 15.54
N PRO A 105 4.37 -8.19 15.56
CA PRO A 105 3.43 -8.42 14.48
C PRO A 105 2.22 -7.49 14.58
N HIS A 106 2.38 -6.22 14.25
CA HIS A 106 1.29 -5.25 14.31
C HIS A 106 0.65 -4.91 12.94
N LEU A 107 0.99 -5.69 11.90
CA LEU A 107 0.37 -5.59 10.58
C LEU A 107 -0.32 -6.89 10.18
#